data_384f23ec7eba25b382e687fee5075d10
#
_entry.id   384f23ec7eba25b382e687fee5075d10
#
_cell.length_a   1.000
_cell.length_b   1.000
_cell.length_c   1.000
_cell.angle_alpha   90.00
_cell.angle_beta   90.00
_cell.angle_gamma   90.00
#
_symmetry.space_group_name_H-M   'P 1'
#
loop_
_entity.id
_entity.type
_entity.pdbx_description
1 polymer ?
#
loop_
_entity_poly.entity_id
_entity_poly.type
_entity_poly.pdbx_seq_one_letter_code
_entity_poly.pdbx_strand_id
1 'polypeptide(L)'
;MFNLFTGQNLSVDLGTANTLIYMDGKVVLNEPSVVALRHEKGASESSVIAVGQEAKNMLGRTPGAIEAIRPMKDGVIADFKVTEKMLQFFMKKVLKSGFFSPSPKV
;
A
#
# COMPACT_ATOMS: atom_id res chain seq x y z
N MET A 1 -1.39 14.68 2.73
CA MET A 1 -2.59 13.84 2.89
C MET A 1 -3.48 13.96 1.68
N PHE A 2 -3.98 12.85 1.18
CA PHE A 2 -4.80 12.82 -0.03
C PHE A 2 -6.20 12.34 0.27
N ASN A 3 -7.20 12.96 -0.37
CA ASN A 3 -8.58 12.47 -0.34
C ASN A 3 -8.81 11.63 -1.58
N LEU A 4 -8.98 10.34 -1.40
CA LEU A 4 -9.16 9.44 -2.52
C LEU A 4 -10.62 9.25 -2.92
N PHE A 5 -11.54 9.48 -1.99
CA PHE A 5 -12.96 9.35 -2.26
C PHE A 5 -13.71 10.56 -1.72
N THR A 6 -14.56 11.13 -2.56
CA THR A 6 -15.30 12.32 -2.17
C THR A 6 -16.51 12.02 -1.32
N GLY A 7 -17.09 10.84 -1.44
CA GLY A 7 -18.28 10.49 -0.68
C GLY A 7 -18.01 9.92 0.70
N GLN A 8 -16.74 9.81 1.09
CA GLN A 8 -16.33 9.23 2.36
C GLN A 8 -15.24 10.09 2.93
N ASN A 9 -15.19 10.19 4.26
CA ASN A 9 -14.10 10.92 4.90
C ASN A 9 -12.86 10.04 4.97
N LEU A 10 -12.34 9.72 3.82
CA LEU A 10 -11.17 8.88 3.69
C LEU A 10 -9.97 9.72 3.33
N SER A 11 -8.93 9.59 4.11
CA SER A 11 -7.69 10.32 3.87
C SER A 11 -6.51 9.37 3.93
N VAL A 12 -5.52 9.63 3.11
CA VAL A 12 -4.31 8.82 3.07
C VAL A 12 -3.12 9.72 3.36
N ASP A 13 -2.33 9.31 4.32
CA ASP A 13 -1.10 10.00 4.67
C ASP A 13 0.07 9.14 4.19
N LEU A 14 0.67 9.54 3.10
CA LEU A 14 1.82 8.81 2.53
C LEU A 14 3.10 9.30 3.17
N GLY A 15 3.63 8.49 4.07
CA GLY A 15 4.88 8.83 4.73
C GLY A 15 6.04 8.01 4.18
N THR A 16 7.24 8.48 4.42
CA THR A 16 8.45 7.78 3.98
C THR A 16 8.55 6.41 4.66
N ALA A 17 8.26 6.35 5.93
CA ALA A 17 8.36 5.10 6.69
C ALA A 17 7.05 4.32 6.70
N ASN A 18 5.94 5.01 6.89
CA ASN A 18 4.64 4.36 7.04
C ASN A 18 3.57 5.07 6.26
N THR A 19 2.59 4.30 5.80
CA THR A 19 1.39 4.83 5.17
C THR A 19 0.23 4.64 6.14
N LEU A 20 -0.53 5.71 6.34
CA LEU A 20 -1.68 5.69 7.23
C LEU A 20 -2.93 6.00 6.41
N ILE A 21 -3.98 5.24 6.66
CA ILE A 21 -5.28 5.53 6.07
C ILE A 21 -6.24 5.82 7.21
N TYR A 22 -6.96 6.92 7.07
CA TYR A 22 -7.94 7.37 8.05
C TYR A 22 -9.33 7.29 7.44
N MET A 23 -10.28 6.92 8.26
CA MET A 23 -11.69 6.98 7.89
C MET A 23 -12.43 7.61 9.04
N ASP A 24 -13.11 8.73 8.75
CA ASP A 24 -13.84 9.50 9.76
C ASP A 24 -12.97 9.85 10.96
N GLY A 25 -11.72 10.23 10.65
CA GLY A 25 -10.79 10.67 11.68
C GLY A 25 -10.10 9.57 12.45
N LYS A 26 -10.37 8.31 12.10
CA LYS A 26 -9.74 7.18 12.78
C LYS A 26 -8.79 6.46 11.86
N VAL A 27 -7.67 6.01 12.41
CA VAL A 27 -6.71 5.22 11.64
C VAL A 27 -7.28 3.85 11.40
N VAL A 28 -7.47 3.49 10.15
CA VAL A 28 -7.96 2.17 9.78
C VAL A 28 -6.88 1.32 9.14
N LEU A 29 -5.74 1.93 8.79
CA LEU A 29 -4.60 1.20 8.28
C LEU A 29 -3.33 1.97 8.65
N ASN A 30 -2.33 1.23 9.13
CA ASN A 30 -1.02 1.78 9.44
C ASN A 30 -0.01 0.71 9.06
N GLU A 31 0.65 0.91 7.92
CA GLU A 31 1.58 -0.08 7.41
C GLU A 31 2.84 0.57 6.88
N PRO A 32 3.96 -0.15 6.90
CA PRO A 32 5.19 0.39 6.32
C PRO A 32 5.02 0.69 4.84
N SER A 33 5.64 1.76 4.38
CA SER A 33 5.62 2.14 2.97
C SER A 33 6.68 1.32 2.22
N VAL A 34 6.42 0.04 2.08
CA VAL A 34 7.33 -0.92 1.45
C VAL A 34 6.55 -1.76 0.46
N VAL A 35 7.18 -2.07 -0.66
CA VAL A 35 6.57 -2.87 -1.72
C VAL A 35 7.56 -3.96 -2.11
N ALA A 36 7.06 -5.18 -2.24
CA ALA A 36 7.86 -6.28 -2.74
C ALA A 36 7.50 -6.51 -4.20
N LEU A 37 8.52 -6.49 -5.04
CA LEU A 37 8.39 -6.65 -6.48
C LEU A 37 9.00 -7.97 -6.91
N ARG A 38 8.35 -8.64 -7.85
CA ARG A 38 8.90 -9.83 -8.47
C ARG A 38 9.34 -9.49 -9.87
N HIS A 39 10.60 -9.82 -10.16
CA HIS A 39 11.17 -9.63 -11.50
C HIS A 39 11.13 -10.96 -12.21
N GLU A 40 10.25 -11.09 -13.18
CA GLU A 40 10.11 -12.32 -13.93
C GLU A 40 10.97 -12.28 -15.18
N LYS A 41 11.57 -13.42 -15.47
CA LYS A 41 12.39 -13.55 -16.67
C LYS A 41 11.54 -13.30 -17.91
N GLY A 42 12.04 -12.42 -18.77
CA GLY A 42 11.34 -12.11 -20.01
C GLY A 42 10.21 -11.11 -19.86
N ALA A 43 9.90 -10.71 -18.65
CA ALA A 43 8.87 -9.69 -18.44
C ALA A 43 9.50 -8.31 -18.51
N SER A 44 8.80 -7.38 -19.15
CA SER A 44 9.31 -6.02 -19.25
C SER A 44 9.03 -5.23 -17.97
N GLU A 45 8.13 -5.69 -17.12
CA GLU A 45 7.77 -5.01 -15.90
C GLU A 45 7.77 -5.94 -14.72
N SER A 46 8.05 -5.36 -13.56
CA SER A 46 7.98 -6.09 -12.31
C SER A 46 6.53 -6.17 -11.83
N SER A 47 6.22 -7.22 -11.10
CA SER A 47 4.90 -7.38 -10.51
C SER A 47 4.96 -7.10 -9.01
N VAL A 48 3.96 -6.39 -8.49
CA VAL A 48 3.84 -6.18 -7.06
C VAL A 48 3.22 -7.43 -6.46
N ILE A 49 3.94 -8.07 -5.54
CA ILE A 49 3.44 -9.30 -4.92
C ILE A 49 3.03 -9.10 -3.47
N ALA A 50 3.50 -8.04 -2.83
CA ALA A 50 3.15 -7.75 -1.45
C ALA A 50 3.42 -6.30 -1.17
N VAL A 51 2.73 -5.75 -0.16
CA VAL A 51 2.94 -4.38 0.27
C VAL A 51 2.89 -4.33 1.80
N GLY A 52 3.40 -3.24 2.36
CA GLY A 52 3.30 -3.00 3.78
C GLY A 52 4.07 -3.99 4.62
N GLN A 53 3.44 -4.45 5.70
CA GLN A 53 4.11 -5.34 6.64
C GLN A 53 4.53 -6.65 5.98
N GLU A 54 3.73 -7.17 5.07
CA GLU A 54 4.08 -8.39 4.35
C GLU A 54 5.35 -8.20 3.54
N ALA A 55 5.45 -7.07 2.84
CA ALA A 55 6.65 -6.77 2.06
C ALA A 55 7.86 -6.61 2.98
N LYS A 56 7.66 -5.95 4.12
CA LYS A 56 8.73 -5.76 5.07
C LYS A 56 9.22 -7.10 5.62
N ASN A 57 8.30 -8.02 5.86
CA ASN A 57 8.65 -9.34 6.36
C ASN A 57 9.44 -10.17 5.34
N MET A 58 9.34 -9.81 4.09
CA MET A 58 10.10 -10.49 3.04
C MET A 58 11.54 -10.03 2.94
N LEU A 59 11.86 -8.90 3.59
CA LEU A 59 13.24 -8.42 3.59
C LEU A 59 14.13 -9.45 4.28
N GLY A 60 15.21 -9.81 3.62
CA GLY A 60 16.13 -10.79 4.16
C GLY A 60 15.75 -12.23 3.95
N ARG A 61 14.55 -12.49 3.44
CA ARG A 61 14.11 -13.85 3.14
C ARG A 61 13.79 -14.04 1.68
N THR A 62 13.96 -12.98 0.91
CA THR A 62 13.52 -13.00 -0.48
C THR A 62 14.48 -13.80 -1.35
N PRO A 63 13.96 -14.67 -2.22
CA PRO A 63 14.78 -15.25 -3.30
C PRO A 63 15.28 -14.14 -4.20
N GLY A 64 16.26 -14.43 -5.01
CA GLY A 64 16.88 -13.43 -5.84
C GLY A 64 15.97 -12.72 -6.81
N ALA A 65 14.81 -13.29 -7.10
CA ALA A 65 13.89 -12.67 -8.05
C ALA A 65 12.97 -11.65 -7.42
N ILE A 66 13.00 -11.50 -6.11
CA ILE A 66 12.11 -10.59 -5.38
C ILE A 66 12.93 -9.47 -4.77
N GLU A 67 12.45 -8.26 -4.95
CA GLU A 67 13.10 -7.07 -4.42
C GLU A 67 12.09 -6.27 -3.60
N ALA A 68 12.51 -5.80 -2.44
CA ALA A 68 11.67 -4.92 -1.63
C ALA A 68 12.18 -3.51 -1.75
N ILE A 69 11.28 -2.58 -2.07
CA ILE A 69 11.66 -1.19 -2.25
C ILE A 69 10.74 -0.27 -1.44
N ARG A 70 11.23 0.93 -1.20
CA ARG A 70 10.44 1.97 -0.56
C ARG A 70 10.13 3.04 -1.61
N PRO A 71 8.87 3.14 -2.03
CA PRO A 71 8.51 4.08 -3.10
C PRO A 71 8.52 5.53 -2.66
N MET A 72 8.55 5.78 -1.35
CA MET A 72 8.62 7.14 -0.83
C MET A 72 9.99 7.40 -0.26
N LYS A 73 10.53 8.59 -0.55
CA LYS A 73 11.83 8.99 -0.03
C LYS A 73 11.77 10.45 0.38
N ASP A 74 12.11 10.71 1.63
CA ASP A 74 12.11 12.09 2.16
C ASP A 74 10.79 12.81 1.95
N GLY A 75 9.68 12.08 2.10
CA GLY A 75 8.36 12.66 1.94
C GLY A 75 7.93 12.87 0.49
N VAL A 76 8.71 12.40 -0.46
CA VAL A 76 8.44 12.58 -1.87
C VAL A 76 8.24 11.21 -2.53
N ILE A 77 7.31 11.16 -3.48
CA ILE A 77 7.08 9.93 -4.23
C ILE A 77 8.25 9.73 -5.19
N ALA A 78 9.01 8.66 -4.97
CA ALA A 78 10.15 8.33 -5.82
C ALA A 78 9.73 7.49 -7.02
N ASP A 79 8.63 6.72 -6.88
CA ASP A 79 8.14 5.87 -7.96
C ASP A 79 6.63 5.91 -7.95
N PHE A 80 6.04 6.59 -8.94
CA PHE A 80 4.60 6.79 -9.01
C PHE A 80 3.83 5.50 -9.27
N LYS A 81 4.33 4.67 -10.18
CA LYS A 81 3.62 3.44 -10.51
C LYS A 81 3.57 2.47 -9.34
N VAL A 82 4.69 2.34 -8.66
CA VAL A 82 4.77 1.45 -7.51
C VAL A 82 3.94 1.99 -6.36
N THR A 83 3.97 3.31 -6.16
CA THR A 83 3.17 3.95 -5.11
C THR A 83 1.68 3.73 -5.38
N GLU A 84 1.27 3.90 -6.63
CA GLU A 84 -0.13 3.69 -7.01
C GLU A 84 -0.59 2.27 -6.71
N LYS A 85 0.23 1.30 -7.06
CA LYS A 85 -0.11 -0.10 -6.79
C LYS A 85 -0.13 -0.40 -5.29
N MET A 86 0.79 0.20 -4.54
CA MET A 86 0.79 0.05 -3.10
C MET A 86 -0.51 0.57 -2.50
N LEU A 87 -0.96 1.73 -2.95
CA LEU A 87 -2.21 2.29 -2.47
C LEU A 87 -3.40 1.42 -2.84
N GLN A 88 -3.39 0.85 -4.04
CA GLN A 88 -4.46 -0.05 -4.45
C GLN A 88 -4.54 -1.26 -3.54
N PHE A 89 -3.40 -1.83 -3.18
CA PHE A 89 -3.36 -2.97 -2.26
C PHE A 89 -3.87 -2.58 -0.88
N PHE A 90 -3.46 -1.42 -0.38
CA PHE A 90 -3.91 -0.96 0.93
C PHE A 90 -5.39 -0.68 0.94
N MET A 91 -5.91 -0.08 -0.13
CA MET A 91 -7.35 0.17 -0.24
C MET A 91 -8.14 -1.12 -0.25
N LYS A 92 -7.64 -2.14 -0.94
CA LYS A 92 -8.29 -3.44 -0.91
C LYS A 92 -8.33 -4.03 0.49
N LYS A 93 -7.24 -3.85 1.24
CA LYS A 93 -7.21 -4.31 2.63
C LYS A 93 -8.26 -3.62 3.47
N VAL A 94 -8.38 -2.32 3.32
CA VAL A 94 -9.37 -1.55 4.09
C VAL A 94 -10.78 -1.99 3.72
N LEU A 95 -11.04 -2.20 2.44
CA LEU A 95 -12.35 -2.64 1.97
C LEU A 95 -12.67 -4.03 2.48
N LYS A 96 -11.69 -4.93 2.48
CA LYS A 96 -11.89 -6.30 2.95
C LYS A 96 -12.11 -6.38 4.45
N SER A 97 -11.61 -5.40 5.19
CA SER A 97 -11.72 -5.42 6.64
C SER A 97 -13.13 -5.11 7.12
N GLY A 98 -14.02 -4.69 6.21
CA GLY A 98 -15.39 -4.40 6.57
C GLY A 98 -15.66 -2.96 6.93
N PHE A 99 -14.64 -2.10 6.91
CA PHE A 99 -14.85 -0.69 7.25
C PHE A 99 -15.76 0.00 6.26
N PHE A 100 -15.80 -0.47 5.02
CA PHE A 100 -16.66 0.09 3.98
C PHE A 100 -17.82 -0.82 3.65
N SER A 101 -18.01 -1.82 4.44
CA SER A 101 -19.10 -2.75 4.18
C SER A 101 -20.41 -1.98 4.13
N PRO A 102 -21.21 -2.12 3.07
CA PRO A 102 -22.53 -1.46 3.05
C PRO A 102 -23.44 -2.18 3.98
N SER A 103 -23.34 -2.80 4.55
CA SER A 103 -24.06 -3.54 5.46
C SER A 103 -25.40 -3.40 5.70
N PRO A 104 -25.49 -3.62 5.92
CA PRO A 104 -26.28 -3.67 6.31
C PRO A 104 -26.91 -4.05 6.95
N LYS A 105 -27.16 -4.03 6.96
CA LYS A 105 -27.66 -4.30 7.32
C LYS A 105 -28.17 -4.75 7.78
N VAL A 106 -28.45 -4.78 7.93
CA VAL A 106 -28.95 -5.11 8.30
C VAL A 106 -28.97 -5.27 8.68
#